data_e1a7633a0c97810e9c2ec5346e60fc92
#
_entry.id   e1a7633a0c97810e9c2ec5346e60fc92
#
_cell.length_a   1.000
_cell.length_b   1.000
_cell.length_c   1.000
_cell.angle_alpha   90.00
_cell.angle_beta   90.00
_cell.angle_gamma   90.00
#
_symmetry.space_group_name_H-M   'P 1'
#
loop_
_entity.id
_entity.type
_entity.pdbx_description
1 polymer ?
#
loop_
_entity_poly.entity_id
_entity_poly.type
_entity_poly.pdbx_seq_one_letter_code
_entity_poly.pdbx_strand_id
1 'polypeptide(L)'
;SFVDGADDVREFRSYHPDSFVLSKVETSLAIENLEEIIEVSDGVLIDRGDLSRQVPLERIPFAQKYVINRANLASKPVLVATNFLDTMMESRSASRAETNDIVNTLLDGATGLVLAAETAIGQHPVETVSFLVGLCDEVVRFKRSSKDSEMSSGGVLPSAYDTNYITSPALGCGLISPHGGVLVDQRWKGEISEDFPRLELSVNEAMDVEQIALGGYSPLRGFMGKGDLYSVLRAYQLQDGSAWPLPILLRRSGSNLPTGEVVLTFAGEPFGVMEIDESYTTDWQSAAELLFGTSSMDHPGVMRFLSEGETALSGPVWLINRVSRNGKRYELKAAETRQVFAARGWSRIVGFHTRNAPHRAHEHILKIALENTGADGVLIHPAVGMKKTGDFSSAAIIEGYEGWLGVSELTPKALFSTFSTYSRYAGPREALFTALCRQNYGCTHFIIGRDHTGVGNFYSGDQAKELFDRISQIEIQSVF
;
A
#
# COMPACT_ATOMS: atom_id res chain seq x y z
N SER A 1 17.72 7.90 36.25
CA SER A 1 18.18 9.14 35.59
C SER A 1 19.49 9.59 36.24
N PHE A 2 20.34 10.28 35.45
CA PHE A 2 21.61 10.85 35.92
C PHE A 2 22.50 9.82 36.64
N VAL A 3 22.69 8.68 35.99
CA VAL A 3 23.62 7.63 36.47
C VAL A 3 25.02 8.07 36.07
N ASP A 4 25.91 8.23 37.04
CA ASP A 4 27.30 8.61 36.80
C ASP A 4 28.29 7.44 36.95
N GLY A 5 27.87 6.33 37.61
CA GLY A 5 28.67 5.14 37.77
C GLY A 5 27.88 3.90 38.20
N ALA A 6 28.57 2.76 38.31
CA ALA A 6 27.93 1.50 38.67
C ALA A 6 27.33 1.52 40.09
N ASP A 7 27.88 2.32 41.00
CA ASP A 7 27.40 2.39 42.37
C ASP A 7 25.99 2.97 42.46
N ASP A 8 25.63 3.92 41.64
CA ASP A 8 24.27 4.48 41.56
C ASP A 8 23.24 3.38 41.23
N VAL A 9 23.59 2.50 40.29
CA VAL A 9 22.76 1.36 39.89
C VAL A 9 22.68 0.31 40.98
N ARG A 10 23.80 0.01 41.65
CA ARG A 10 23.85 -0.95 42.75
C ARG A 10 23.06 -0.47 43.97
N GLU A 11 23.13 0.83 44.29
CA GLU A 11 22.33 1.45 45.33
C GLU A 11 20.83 1.30 45.01
N PHE A 12 20.38 1.65 43.79
CA PHE A 12 18.99 1.47 43.36
C PHE A 12 18.55 0.02 43.49
N ARG A 13 19.37 -0.94 43.05
CA ARG A 13 19.05 -2.37 43.13
C ARG A 13 18.96 -2.87 44.57
N SER A 14 19.66 -2.25 45.55
CA SER A 14 19.54 -2.63 46.95
C SER A 14 18.13 -2.39 47.51
N TYR A 15 17.40 -1.40 46.95
CA TYR A 15 16.03 -1.11 47.34
C TYR A 15 15.00 -1.84 46.43
N HIS A 16 15.39 -2.19 45.21
CA HIS A 16 14.51 -2.77 44.17
C HIS A 16 15.20 -3.95 43.45
N PRO A 17 15.43 -5.08 44.12
CA PRO A 17 16.30 -6.15 43.62
C PRO A 17 15.71 -6.86 42.37
N ASP A 18 14.39 -6.93 42.24
CA ASP A 18 13.70 -7.63 41.16
C ASP A 18 13.30 -6.71 39.98
N SER A 19 13.66 -5.42 40.03
CA SER A 19 13.27 -4.46 38.98
C SER A 19 14.21 -4.54 37.78
N PHE A 20 13.65 -4.44 36.58
CA PHE A 20 14.41 -4.19 35.37
C PHE A 20 14.97 -2.76 35.39
N VAL A 21 16.28 -2.61 35.37
CA VAL A 21 16.98 -1.33 35.49
C VAL A 21 17.48 -0.86 34.12
N LEU A 22 16.87 0.21 33.61
CA LEU A 22 17.31 0.92 32.42
C LEU A 22 18.07 2.19 32.84
N SER A 23 19.40 2.18 32.73
CA SER A 23 20.23 3.31 33.14
C SER A 23 20.28 4.41 32.08
N LYS A 24 20.01 5.64 32.49
CA LYS A 24 20.02 6.81 31.56
C LYS A 24 21.45 7.40 31.51
N VAL A 25 22.05 7.34 30.32
CA VAL A 25 23.34 7.94 29.97
C VAL A 25 23.09 9.35 29.49
N GLU A 26 23.29 10.33 30.34
CA GLU A 26 22.95 11.75 30.13
C GLU A 26 24.08 12.72 30.54
N THR A 27 25.18 12.20 31.03
CA THR A 27 26.33 12.99 31.50
C THR A 27 27.64 12.55 30.84
N SER A 28 28.64 13.41 30.82
CA SER A 28 29.97 13.06 30.33
C SER A 28 30.62 11.96 31.22
N LEU A 29 30.36 11.99 32.53
CA LEU A 29 30.86 11.00 33.48
C LEU A 29 30.23 9.61 33.24
N ALA A 30 28.94 9.56 32.90
CA ALA A 30 28.27 8.32 32.49
C ALA A 30 28.91 7.69 31.23
N ILE A 31 29.41 8.52 30.31
CA ILE A 31 30.15 8.01 29.14
C ILE A 31 31.52 7.49 29.50
N GLU A 32 32.21 8.16 30.41
CA GLU A 32 33.52 7.70 30.92
C GLU A 32 33.42 6.36 31.67
N ASN A 33 32.34 6.18 32.47
CA ASN A 33 32.09 4.98 33.29
C ASN A 33 31.13 3.99 32.61
N LEU A 34 30.95 4.09 31.28
CA LEU A 34 29.89 3.37 30.55
C LEU A 34 29.96 1.86 30.70
N GLU A 35 31.15 1.28 30.67
CA GLU A 35 31.35 -0.17 30.74
C GLU A 35 30.81 -0.75 32.06
N GLU A 36 31.16 -0.15 33.18
CA GLU A 36 30.69 -0.59 34.48
C GLU A 36 29.20 -0.35 34.70
N ILE A 37 28.64 0.72 34.11
CA ILE A 37 27.20 0.99 34.13
C ILE A 37 26.45 -0.10 33.34
N ILE A 38 26.92 -0.46 32.14
CA ILE A 38 26.34 -1.51 31.31
C ILE A 38 26.37 -2.86 32.04
N GLU A 39 27.47 -3.19 32.71
CA GLU A 39 27.63 -4.47 33.40
C GLU A 39 26.52 -4.67 34.45
N VAL A 40 26.22 -3.65 35.26
CA VAL A 40 25.26 -3.73 36.36
C VAL A 40 23.81 -3.40 35.96
N SER A 41 23.57 -2.92 34.75
CA SER A 41 22.26 -2.57 34.24
C SER A 41 21.63 -3.69 33.40
N ASP A 42 20.31 -3.70 33.28
CA ASP A 42 19.60 -4.59 32.35
C ASP A 42 19.51 -4.01 30.92
N GLY A 43 19.69 -2.70 30.79
CA GLY A 43 19.79 -1.96 29.56
C GLY A 43 20.22 -0.53 29.79
N VAL A 44 20.44 0.22 28.70
CA VAL A 44 20.81 1.63 28.78
C VAL A 44 19.90 2.48 27.86
N LEU A 45 19.73 3.74 28.24
CA LEU A 45 19.02 4.73 27.46
C LEU A 45 19.91 5.97 27.28
N ILE A 46 20.11 6.39 26.06
CA ILE A 46 20.83 7.64 25.77
C ILE A 46 19.79 8.76 25.69
N ASP A 47 19.90 9.75 26.57
CA ASP A 47 19.12 10.98 26.45
C ASP A 47 19.96 12.07 25.80
N ARG A 48 19.73 12.32 24.51
CA ARG A 48 20.52 13.25 23.71
C ARG A 48 20.32 14.70 24.16
N GLY A 49 19.12 15.02 24.65
CA GLY A 49 18.78 16.36 25.13
C GLY A 49 19.60 16.76 26.34
N ASP A 50 19.62 15.93 27.36
CA ASP A 50 20.40 16.18 28.59
C ASP A 50 21.90 16.02 28.35
N LEU A 51 22.32 15.03 27.58
CA LEU A 51 23.72 14.82 27.23
C LEU A 51 24.33 16.03 26.49
N SER A 52 23.54 16.71 25.64
CA SER A 52 24.01 17.88 24.88
C SER A 52 24.32 19.10 25.75
N ARG A 53 23.95 19.08 27.02
CA ARG A 53 24.34 20.13 28.00
C ARG A 53 25.77 20.01 28.47
N GLN A 54 26.37 18.82 28.40
CA GLN A 54 27.71 18.55 28.85
C GLN A 54 28.68 18.14 27.73
N VAL A 55 28.16 17.54 26.66
CA VAL A 55 28.93 17.13 25.49
C VAL A 55 28.62 18.07 24.34
N PRO A 56 29.62 18.63 23.63
CA PRO A 56 29.41 19.50 22.48
C PRO A 56 28.49 18.85 21.44
N LEU A 57 27.57 19.62 20.86
CA LEU A 57 26.52 19.13 19.98
C LEU A 57 27.08 18.31 18.79
N GLU A 58 28.18 18.76 18.22
CA GLU A 58 28.89 18.07 17.12
C GLU A 58 29.47 16.70 17.51
N ARG A 59 29.57 16.40 18.78
CA ARG A 59 30.06 15.12 19.30
C ARG A 59 28.94 14.16 19.72
N ILE A 60 27.72 14.65 19.87
CA ILE A 60 26.56 13.81 20.25
C ILE A 60 26.37 12.59 19.31
N PRO A 61 26.48 12.71 17.97
CA PRO A 61 26.38 11.55 17.09
C PRO A 61 27.44 10.48 17.35
N PHE A 62 28.66 10.87 17.74
CA PHE A 62 29.73 9.93 18.06
C PHE A 62 29.50 9.26 19.41
N ALA A 63 29.05 10.02 20.42
CA ALA A 63 28.68 9.49 21.72
C ALA A 63 27.53 8.47 21.58
N GLN A 64 26.51 8.78 20.82
CA GLN A 64 25.41 7.86 20.52
C GLN A 64 25.93 6.54 19.92
N LYS A 65 26.72 6.61 18.86
CA LYS A 65 27.29 5.43 18.22
C LYS A 65 28.18 4.61 19.17
N TYR A 66 28.96 5.27 20.02
CA TYR A 66 29.79 4.62 21.02
C TYR A 66 28.94 3.84 22.03
N VAL A 67 27.93 4.48 22.63
CA VAL A 67 27.06 3.82 23.62
C VAL A 67 26.27 2.67 23.00
N ILE A 68 25.71 2.86 21.79
CA ILE A 68 25.01 1.79 21.08
C ILE A 68 25.94 0.59 20.83
N ASN A 69 27.15 0.84 20.36
CA ASN A 69 28.10 -0.22 20.07
C ASN A 69 28.48 -0.99 21.35
N ARG A 70 28.78 -0.27 22.46
CA ARG A 70 29.17 -0.90 23.73
C ARG A 70 28.06 -1.74 24.35
N ALA A 71 26.81 -1.23 24.33
CA ALA A 71 25.64 -1.96 24.80
C ALA A 71 25.39 -3.25 23.97
N ASN A 72 25.51 -3.16 22.65
CA ASN A 72 25.34 -4.30 21.75
C ASN A 72 26.42 -5.37 21.98
N LEU A 73 27.67 -4.97 22.17
CA LEU A 73 28.76 -5.90 22.50
C LEU A 73 28.49 -6.64 23.81
N ALA A 74 27.86 -5.98 24.78
CA ALA A 74 27.44 -6.58 26.05
C ALA A 74 26.09 -7.32 25.95
N SER A 75 25.48 -7.40 24.77
CA SER A 75 24.15 -7.97 24.54
C SER A 75 23.05 -7.35 25.43
N LYS A 76 23.16 -6.05 25.68
CA LYS A 76 22.18 -5.29 26.46
C LYS A 76 21.34 -4.42 25.55
N PRO A 77 20.01 -4.30 25.80
CA PRO A 77 19.17 -3.39 25.06
C PRO A 77 19.59 -1.93 25.23
N VAL A 78 19.58 -1.18 24.14
CA VAL A 78 19.89 0.25 24.13
C VAL A 78 18.78 1.05 23.48
N LEU A 79 18.22 2.00 24.23
CA LEU A 79 17.23 2.94 23.76
C LEU A 79 17.87 4.29 23.49
N VAL A 80 17.35 5.02 22.52
CA VAL A 80 17.76 6.40 22.25
C VAL A 80 16.53 7.30 22.38
N ALA A 81 16.70 8.40 23.11
CA ALA A 81 15.61 9.33 23.44
C ALA A 81 15.89 10.74 22.94
N THR A 82 14.81 11.49 22.80
CA THR A 82 14.69 12.94 22.54
C THR A 82 15.05 13.41 21.13
N ASN A 83 14.29 14.40 20.67
CA ASN A 83 14.48 15.17 19.44
C ASN A 83 14.55 14.31 18.16
N PHE A 84 13.64 13.36 18.01
CA PHE A 84 13.57 12.57 16.79
C PHE A 84 12.66 13.18 15.73
N LEU A 85 11.53 13.76 16.12
CA LEU A 85 10.47 14.23 15.23
C LEU A 85 9.96 15.61 15.69
N ASP A 86 10.87 16.52 16.03
CA ASP A 86 10.54 17.87 16.51
C ASP A 86 9.64 18.64 15.54
N THR A 87 9.88 18.49 14.21
CA THR A 87 9.03 19.11 13.18
C THR A 87 7.58 18.62 13.28
N MET A 88 7.34 17.39 13.72
CA MET A 88 6.01 16.83 13.86
C MET A 88 5.26 17.32 15.10
N MET A 89 5.88 18.10 15.96
CA MET A 89 5.16 18.80 17.01
C MET A 89 4.12 19.78 16.46
N GLU A 90 4.40 20.40 15.31
CA GLU A 90 3.53 21.39 14.65
C GLU A 90 3.07 20.93 13.25
N SER A 91 3.80 20.04 12.58
CA SER A 91 3.53 19.52 11.24
C SER A 91 3.09 18.06 11.29
N ARG A 92 2.28 17.64 10.32
CA ARG A 92 1.92 16.20 10.15
C ARG A 92 2.98 15.37 9.42
N SER A 93 4.08 15.98 9.01
CA SER A 93 5.14 15.32 8.27
C SER A 93 6.51 15.65 8.85
N ALA A 94 7.36 14.62 8.96
CA ALA A 94 8.74 14.76 9.38
C ALA A 94 9.62 15.40 8.30
N SER A 95 10.72 15.99 8.72
CA SER A 95 11.79 16.43 7.82
C SER A 95 12.66 15.25 7.34
N ARG A 96 13.39 15.48 6.23
CA ARG A 96 14.38 14.48 5.75
C ARG A 96 15.51 14.23 6.75
N ALA A 97 15.88 15.27 7.52
CA ALA A 97 16.93 15.17 8.52
C ALA A 97 16.50 14.24 9.66
N GLU A 98 15.29 14.40 10.17
CA GLU A 98 14.71 13.55 11.22
C GLU A 98 14.55 12.09 10.75
N THR A 99 14.04 11.90 9.53
CA THR A 99 13.95 10.56 8.92
C THR A 99 15.33 9.88 8.84
N ASN A 100 16.34 10.62 8.42
CA ASN A 100 17.71 10.11 8.32
C ASN A 100 18.32 9.80 9.70
N ASP A 101 18.07 10.63 10.70
CA ASP A 101 18.54 10.41 12.07
C ASP A 101 17.95 9.13 12.64
N ILE A 102 16.63 8.93 12.53
CA ILE A 102 15.93 7.72 12.98
C ILE A 102 16.49 6.46 12.31
N VAL A 103 16.56 6.47 10.97
CA VAL A 103 17.05 5.32 10.21
C VAL A 103 18.49 4.98 10.58
N ASN A 104 19.38 5.96 10.66
CA ASN A 104 20.77 5.73 11.06
C ASN A 104 20.88 5.21 12.49
N THR A 105 20.11 5.74 13.43
CA THR A 105 20.11 5.27 14.82
C THR A 105 19.71 3.79 14.92
N LEU A 106 18.70 3.36 14.15
CA LEU A 106 18.27 1.95 14.10
C LEU A 106 19.26 1.06 13.35
N LEU A 107 19.94 1.57 12.32
CA LEU A 107 20.98 0.85 11.59
C LEU A 107 22.26 0.69 12.43
N ASP A 108 22.58 1.66 13.26
CA ASP A 108 23.67 1.58 14.25
C ASP A 108 23.43 0.49 15.31
N GLY A 109 22.17 0.03 15.45
CA GLY A 109 21.81 -1.09 16.32
C GLY A 109 21.06 -0.70 17.59
N ALA A 110 20.46 0.50 17.65
CA ALA A 110 19.53 0.83 18.73
C ALA A 110 18.38 -0.19 18.76
N THR A 111 18.05 -0.65 19.97
CA THR A 111 16.98 -1.63 20.23
C THR A 111 15.60 -0.95 20.17
N GLY A 112 15.55 0.34 20.47
CA GLY A 112 14.31 1.12 20.44
C GLY A 112 14.55 2.62 20.51
N LEU A 113 13.49 3.37 20.22
CA LEU A 113 13.45 4.83 20.20
C LEU A 113 12.40 5.33 21.18
N VAL A 114 12.68 6.44 21.85
CA VAL A 114 11.77 7.05 22.83
C VAL A 114 11.41 8.46 22.39
N LEU A 115 10.12 8.67 22.14
CA LEU A 115 9.53 9.98 21.91
C LEU A 115 9.25 10.68 23.25
N ALA A 116 9.38 11.98 23.31
CA ALA A 116 9.20 12.76 24.51
C ALA A 116 8.17 13.92 24.28
N ALA A 117 8.66 15.12 23.98
CA ALA A 117 7.82 16.29 23.71
C ALA A 117 6.89 16.07 22.53
N GLU A 118 7.32 15.34 21.51
CA GLU A 118 6.60 15.07 20.27
C GLU A 118 5.24 14.42 20.53
N THR A 119 5.14 13.59 21.56
CA THR A 119 3.89 12.93 21.97
C THR A 119 3.23 13.55 23.19
N ALA A 120 4.01 14.23 24.05
CA ALA A 120 3.48 14.82 25.28
C ALA A 120 2.75 16.17 25.06
N ILE A 121 3.29 17.00 24.18
CA ILE A 121 2.78 18.35 23.91
C ILE A 121 2.61 18.67 22.42
N GLY A 122 3.06 17.78 21.52
CA GLY A 122 2.88 17.94 20.08
C GLY A 122 1.40 17.94 19.66
N GLN A 123 1.11 18.62 18.56
CA GLN A 123 -0.25 18.72 18.01
C GLN A 123 -0.69 17.45 17.27
N HIS A 124 0.25 16.58 16.89
CA HIS A 124 0.04 15.39 16.05
C HIS A 124 0.64 14.10 16.65
N PRO A 125 0.33 13.74 17.93
CA PRO A 125 1.00 12.63 18.61
C PRO A 125 0.74 11.27 17.96
N VAL A 126 -0.45 11.05 17.42
CA VAL A 126 -0.83 9.77 16.75
C VAL A 126 -0.07 9.62 15.45
N GLU A 127 -0.03 10.67 14.62
CA GLU A 127 0.70 10.68 13.35
C GLU A 127 2.22 10.51 13.59
N THR A 128 2.74 11.15 14.63
CA THR A 128 4.16 11.02 15.02
C THR A 128 4.54 9.59 15.37
N VAL A 129 3.74 8.91 16.21
CA VAL A 129 3.96 7.50 16.56
C VAL A 129 3.81 6.60 15.32
N SER A 130 2.77 6.84 14.51
CA SER A 130 2.52 6.06 13.29
C SER A 130 3.68 6.18 12.30
N PHE A 131 4.22 7.39 12.14
CA PHE A 131 5.39 7.65 11.29
C PHE A 131 6.62 6.91 11.80
N LEU A 132 6.90 7.00 13.10
CA LEU A 132 8.03 6.29 13.72
C LEU A 132 7.94 4.78 13.55
N VAL A 133 6.78 4.20 13.82
CA VAL A 133 6.53 2.74 13.64
C VAL A 133 6.78 2.34 12.18
N GLY A 134 6.26 3.11 11.24
CA GLY A 134 6.49 2.84 9.81
C GLY A 134 7.97 2.88 9.42
N LEU A 135 8.77 3.80 9.97
CA LEU A 135 10.23 3.81 9.75
C LEU A 135 10.91 2.59 10.37
N CYS A 136 10.49 2.16 11.57
CA CYS A 136 11.00 0.93 12.16
C CYS A 136 10.73 -0.29 11.27
N ASP A 137 9.52 -0.40 10.73
CA ASP A 137 9.14 -1.47 9.81
C ASP A 137 9.98 -1.44 8.53
N GLU A 138 10.24 -0.24 7.98
CA GLU A 138 11.11 -0.09 6.80
C GLU A 138 12.54 -0.55 7.07
N VAL A 139 13.12 -0.19 8.22
CA VAL A 139 14.46 -0.65 8.61
C VAL A 139 14.50 -2.17 8.79
N VAL A 140 13.45 -2.77 9.35
CA VAL A 140 13.36 -4.23 9.49
C VAL A 140 13.30 -4.91 8.12
N ARG A 141 12.51 -4.37 7.18
CA ARG A 141 12.43 -4.88 5.81
C ARG A 141 13.77 -4.74 5.09
N PHE A 142 14.39 -3.58 5.19
CA PHE A 142 15.71 -3.34 4.62
C PHE A 142 16.75 -4.35 5.14
N LYS A 143 16.79 -4.58 6.46
CA LYS A 143 17.69 -5.57 7.08
C LYS A 143 17.39 -7.01 6.60
N ARG A 144 16.12 -7.35 6.31
CA ARG A 144 15.74 -8.68 5.78
C ARG A 144 16.15 -8.85 4.32
N SER A 145 15.89 -7.85 3.48
CA SER A 145 16.28 -7.90 2.05
C SER A 145 17.80 -8.00 1.86
N SER A 146 18.56 -7.47 2.82
CA SER A 146 20.01 -7.53 2.82
C SER A 146 20.60 -8.86 3.35
N LYS A 147 19.79 -9.71 3.99
CA LYS A 147 20.24 -11.01 4.52
C LYS A 147 20.35 -12.12 3.47
N ASP A 148 19.67 -11.97 2.33
CA ASP A 148 19.77 -12.90 1.21
C ASP A 148 21.05 -12.71 0.38
N SER A 149 21.79 -11.63 0.59
CA SER A 149 23.16 -11.45 0.14
C SER A 149 24.12 -11.62 1.30
N GLU A 150 24.97 -12.65 1.26
CA GLU A 150 25.93 -13.09 2.28
C GLU A 150 26.46 -11.97 3.20
N MET A 151 25.99 -11.98 4.46
CA MET A 151 26.51 -11.09 5.49
C MET A 151 27.88 -11.59 5.96
N SER A 152 28.93 -10.91 5.54
CA SER A 152 30.19 -10.95 6.28
C SER A 152 30.07 -10.08 7.54
N SER A 153 30.35 -10.70 8.67
CA SER A 153 30.36 -10.17 10.01
C SER A 153 31.07 -8.81 10.14
N GLY A 154 30.38 -7.85 10.71
CA GLY A 154 30.98 -6.65 11.31
C GLY A 154 30.38 -5.34 10.82
N GLY A 155 29.24 -4.90 11.36
CA GLY A 155 28.84 -3.48 11.50
C GLY A 155 28.89 -2.55 10.29
N VAL A 156 29.16 -3.05 9.11
CA VAL A 156 29.23 -2.30 7.85
C VAL A 156 27.94 -2.57 7.09
N LEU A 157 27.37 -1.53 6.53
CA LEU A 157 26.25 -1.64 5.60
C LEU A 157 26.57 -2.70 4.53
N PRO A 158 25.57 -3.49 4.08
CA PRO A 158 25.80 -4.48 3.03
C PRO A 158 26.51 -3.85 1.83
N SER A 159 27.48 -4.53 1.26
CA SER A 159 28.26 -4.05 0.11
C SER A 159 27.43 -3.91 -1.17
N ALA A 160 26.20 -4.43 -1.17
CA ALA A 160 25.24 -4.28 -2.24
C ALA A 160 23.90 -3.82 -1.67
N TYR A 161 23.53 -2.58 -1.94
CA TYR A 161 22.15 -2.12 -1.75
C TYR A 161 21.26 -2.84 -2.75
N ASP A 162 20.17 -3.46 -2.28
CA ASP A 162 19.14 -3.95 -3.19
C ASP A 162 18.42 -2.74 -3.79
N THR A 163 18.80 -2.40 -5.03
CA THR A 163 18.17 -1.30 -5.75
C THR A 163 16.68 -1.54 -5.97
N ASN A 164 16.24 -2.80 -6.01
CA ASN A 164 14.82 -3.13 -6.10
C ASN A 164 14.09 -2.73 -4.83
N TYR A 165 14.71 -2.92 -3.65
CA TYR A 165 14.15 -2.44 -2.39
C TYR A 165 14.07 -0.91 -2.36
N ILE A 166 15.17 -0.20 -2.72
CA ILE A 166 15.23 1.27 -2.69
C ILE A 166 14.23 1.90 -3.66
N THR A 167 14.03 1.30 -4.82
CA THR A 167 13.10 1.78 -5.85
C THR A 167 11.69 1.20 -5.72
N SER A 168 11.49 0.21 -4.83
CA SER A 168 10.15 -0.29 -4.54
C SER A 168 9.31 0.79 -3.85
N PRO A 169 8.01 0.80 -4.09
CA PRO A 169 7.14 1.79 -3.48
C PRO A 169 7.15 1.69 -1.96
N ALA A 170 7.47 2.77 -1.26
CA ALA A 170 7.30 2.84 0.19
C ALA A 170 5.80 2.64 0.52
N LEU A 171 5.51 1.74 1.45
CA LEU A 171 4.20 1.69 2.08
C LEU A 171 4.11 2.94 2.95
N GLY A 172 3.31 3.93 2.53
CA GLY A 172 3.18 5.19 3.25
C GLY A 172 2.90 4.97 4.74
N CYS A 173 3.73 5.55 5.59
CA CYS A 173 3.57 5.46 7.04
C CYS A 173 2.22 6.07 7.45
N GLY A 174 1.40 5.31 8.18
CA GLY A 174 0.07 5.72 8.62
C GLY A 174 -1.04 5.57 7.57
N LEU A 175 -0.74 5.11 6.37
CA LEU A 175 -1.77 4.76 5.39
C LEU A 175 -2.33 3.37 5.67
N ILE A 176 -3.61 3.20 5.31
CA ILE A 176 -4.25 1.87 5.30
C ILE A 176 -3.39 0.86 4.54
N SER A 177 -3.26 -0.37 5.06
CA SER A 177 -2.55 -1.43 4.38
C SER A 177 -3.14 -1.71 2.98
N PRO A 178 -2.33 -2.08 1.98
CA PRO A 178 -2.88 -2.61 0.75
C PRO A 178 -3.76 -3.83 1.04
N HIS A 179 -4.77 -4.05 0.25
CA HIS A 179 -5.60 -5.24 0.39
C HIS A 179 -4.75 -6.51 0.24
N GLY A 180 -4.91 -7.46 1.16
CA GLY A 180 -4.02 -8.63 1.26
C GLY A 180 -2.63 -8.33 1.83
N GLY A 181 -2.39 -7.13 2.39
CA GLY A 181 -1.17 -6.76 3.11
C GLY A 181 0.04 -6.39 2.26
N VAL A 182 0.04 -6.72 0.98
CA VAL A 182 1.18 -6.49 0.07
C VAL A 182 0.72 -5.85 -1.24
N LEU A 183 1.40 -4.78 -1.64
CA LEU A 183 1.19 -4.19 -2.96
C LEU A 183 2.02 -4.96 -4.00
N VAL A 184 1.34 -5.53 -4.98
CA VAL A 184 1.97 -6.28 -6.07
C VAL A 184 2.69 -5.31 -7.02
N ASP A 185 3.92 -5.62 -7.40
CA ASP A 185 4.65 -4.97 -8.50
C ASP A 185 5.41 -6.06 -9.29
N GLN A 186 4.89 -6.40 -10.45
CA GLN A 186 5.42 -7.47 -11.31
C GLN A 186 5.85 -6.90 -12.65
N ARG A 187 7.17 -6.78 -12.82
CA ARG A 187 7.82 -6.29 -14.03
C ARG A 187 8.65 -7.39 -14.64
N TRP A 188 8.48 -7.60 -15.95
CA TRP A 188 9.35 -8.53 -16.67
C TRP A 188 10.75 -7.93 -16.80
N LYS A 189 11.75 -8.69 -16.37
CA LYS A 189 13.18 -8.31 -16.44
C LYS A 189 13.99 -9.27 -17.32
N GLY A 190 13.37 -10.35 -17.81
CA GLY A 190 14.01 -11.33 -18.67
C GLY A 190 14.04 -10.90 -20.14
N GLU A 191 14.78 -11.64 -20.94
CA GLU A 191 14.70 -11.54 -22.40
C GLU A 191 13.40 -12.19 -22.89
N ILE A 192 12.88 -11.71 -24.01
CA ILE A 192 11.73 -12.29 -24.68
C ILE A 192 12.27 -13.20 -25.78
N SER A 193 12.11 -14.50 -25.59
CA SER A 193 12.47 -15.45 -26.66
C SER A 193 11.53 -15.32 -27.85
N GLU A 194 12.09 -15.41 -29.06
CA GLU A 194 11.28 -15.44 -30.30
C GLU A 194 10.42 -16.70 -30.38
N ASP A 195 10.82 -17.78 -29.69
CA ASP A 195 10.14 -19.06 -29.63
C ASP A 195 8.93 -19.08 -28.67
N PHE A 196 8.78 -18.05 -27.82
CA PHE A 196 7.63 -18.00 -26.92
C PHE A 196 6.33 -17.83 -27.72
N PRO A 197 5.32 -18.67 -27.44
CA PRO A 197 4.00 -18.47 -28.03
C PRO A 197 3.46 -17.09 -27.71
N ARG A 198 2.69 -16.50 -28.61
CA ARG A 198 2.12 -15.17 -28.47
C ARG A 198 0.62 -15.26 -28.30
N LEU A 199 0.08 -14.48 -27.36
CA LEU A 199 -1.34 -14.39 -27.08
C LEU A 199 -1.80 -12.93 -27.14
N GLU A 200 -2.60 -12.59 -28.14
CA GLU A 200 -3.13 -11.25 -28.29
C GLU A 200 -4.21 -10.97 -27.25
N LEU A 201 -4.11 -9.82 -26.59
CA LEU A 201 -5.03 -9.34 -25.58
C LEU A 201 -6.07 -8.38 -26.19
N SER A 202 -7.30 -8.49 -25.74
CA SER A 202 -8.28 -7.42 -25.88
C SER A 202 -7.89 -6.21 -25.02
N VAL A 203 -8.51 -5.07 -25.30
CA VAL A 203 -8.30 -3.83 -24.51
C VAL A 203 -8.60 -4.04 -23.02
N ASN A 204 -9.64 -4.82 -22.69
CA ASN A 204 -10.03 -5.09 -21.31
C ASN A 204 -9.01 -5.99 -20.59
N GLU A 205 -8.56 -7.04 -21.25
CA GLU A 205 -7.55 -7.96 -20.71
C GLU A 205 -6.20 -7.24 -20.51
N ALA A 206 -5.80 -6.37 -21.43
CA ALA A 206 -4.60 -5.56 -21.28
C ALA A 206 -4.70 -4.60 -20.06
N MET A 207 -5.91 -4.04 -19.79
CA MET A 207 -6.12 -3.28 -18.56
C MET A 207 -6.02 -4.15 -17.32
N ASP A 208 -6.57 -5.36 -17.34
CA ASP A 208 -6.49 -6.29 -16.21
C ASP A 208 -5.04 -6.70 -15.93
N VAL A 209 -4.26 -7.07 -16.95
CA VAL A 209 -2.82 -7.35 -16.81
C VAL A 209 -2.07 -6.16 -16.20
N GLU A 210 -2.34 -4.96 -16.68
CA GLU A 210 -1.69 -3.74 -16.17
C GLU A 210 -2.04 -3.50 -14.71
N GLN A 211 -3.31 -3.63 -14.31
CA GLN A 211 -3.75 -3.41 -12.93
C GLN A 211 -3.26 -4.52 -11.98
N ILE A 212 -3.20 -5.77 -12.43
CA ILE A 212 -2.58 -6.86 -11.66
C ILE A 212 -1.11 -6.53 -11.42
N ALA A 213 -0.36 -6.31 -12.49
CA ALA A 213 1.09 -6.12 -12.41
C ALA A 213 1.52 -4.84 -11.66
N LEU A 214 0.67 -3.79 -11.63
CA LEU A 214 0.95 -2.51 -10.97
C LEU A 214 0.29 -2.35 -9.59
N GLY A 215 -0.27 -3.44 -9.06
CA GLY A 215 -0.81 -3.50 -7.71
C GLY A 215 -2.19 -2.90 -7.52
N GLY A 216 -2.84 -2.42 -8.58
CA GLY A 216 -4.23 -1.96 -8.51
C GLY A 216 -5.20 -3.07 -8.09
N TYR A 217 -4.89 -4.32 -8.45
CA TYR A 217 -5.65 -5.51 -8.10
C TYR A 217 -4.95 -6.40 -7.06
N SER A 218 -4.06 -5.83 -6.23
CA SER A 218 -3.49 -6.62 -5.12
C SER A 218 -4.61 -7.24 -4.25
N PRO A 219 -4.42 -8.50 -3.80
CA PRO A 219 -3.21 -9.29 -3.82
C PRO A 219 -3.00 -10.16 -5.09
N LEU A 220 -3.85 -10.03 -6.11
CA LEU A 220 -3.73 -10.84 -7.31
C LEU A 220 -2.38 -10.67 -8.01
N ARG A 221 -1.78 -11.79 -8.39
CA ARG A 221 -0.53 -11.86 -9.14
C ARG A 221 -0.72 -12.27 -10.60
N GLY A 222 -1.93 -12.66 -10.98
CA GLY A 222 -2.26 -13.13 -12.31
C GLY A 222 -3.75 -13.42 -12.48
N PHE A 223 -4.08 -14.09 -13.55
CA PHE A 223 -5.43 -14.56 -13.80
C PHE A 223 -5.76 -15.78 -12.94
N MET A 224 -6.99 -15.85 -12.46
CA MET A 224 -7.43 -16.80 -11.45
C MET A 224 -7.50 -18.23 -11.96
N GLY A 225 -7.03 -19.17 -11.13
CA GLY A 225 -7.26 -20.61 -11.27
C GLY A 225 -8.68 -21.00 -10.91
N LYS A 226 -9.00 -22.28 -11.19
CA LYS A 226 -10.34 -22.84 -10.95
C LYS A 226 -10.76 -22.77 -9.48
N GLY A 227 -9.81 -22.98 -8.57
CA GLY A 227 -10.05 -22.92 -7.13
C GLY A 227 -10.46 -21.52 -6.67
N ASP A 228 -9.72 -20.47 -7.09
CA ASP A 228 -10.06 -19.09 -6.78
C ASP A 228 -11.38 -18.67 -7.41
N LEU A 229 -11.64 -19.07 -8.67
CA LEU A 229 -12.93 -18.80 -9.31
C LEU A 229 -14.10 -19.26 -8.44
N TYR A 230 -14.08 -20.52 -7.98
CA TYR A 230 -15.18 -21.05 -7.18
C TYR A 230 -15.27 -20.40 -5.79
N SER A 231 -14.15 -20.11 -5.16
CA SER A 231 -14.10 -19.43 -3.88
C SER A 231 -14.68 -18.01 -3.99
N VAL A 232 -14.26 -17.26 -5.00
CA VAL A 232 -14.78 -15.90 -5.30
C VAL A 232 -16.27 -15.90 -5.59
N LEU A 233 -16.75 -16.82 -6.42
CA LEU A 233 -18.17 -16.89 -6.78
C LEU A 233 -19.07 -17.22 -5.59
N ARG A 234 -18.63 -18.10 -4.67
CA ARG A 234 -19.45 -18.63 -3.56
C ARG A 234 -19.22 -17.91 -2.24
N ALA A 235 -17.96 -17.56 -1.94
CA ALA A 235 -17.55 -17.05 -0.64
C ALA A 235 -17.04 -15.60 -0.67
N TYR A 236 -16.92 -14.96 -1.85
CA TYR A 236 -16.39 -13.59 -1.99
C TYR A 236 -14.95 -13.44 -1.49
N GLN A 237 -14.15 -14.49 -1.59
CA GLN A 237 -12.76 -14.51 -1.13
C GLN A 237 -11.90 -15.38 -2.05
N LEU A 238 -10.60 -15.11 -2.08
CA LEU A 238 -9.58 -15.98 -2.67
C LEU A 238 -9.39 -17.23 -1.79
N GLN A 239 -8.66 -18.23 -2.28
CA GLN A 239 -8.36 -19.43 -1.50
C GLN A 239 -7.51 -19.17 -0.25
N ASP A 240 -6.73 -18.09 -0.24
CA ASP A 240 -5.97 -17.64 0.94
C ASP A 240 -6.82 -16.93 2.00
N GLY A 241 -8.12 -16.77 1.76
CA GLY A 241 -9.06 -16.11 2.65
C GLY A 241 -9.19 -14.60 2.43
N SER A 242 -8.40 -13.98 1.57
CA SER A 242 -8.51 -12.55 1.26
C SER A 242 -9.84 -12.23 0.59
N ALA A 243 -10.57 -11.24 1.06
CA ALA A 243 -11.84 -10.82 0.48
C ALA A 243 -11.66 -10.41 -0.99
N TRP A 244 -12.41 -11.03 -1.89
CA TRP A 244 -12.34 -10.73 -3.32
C TRP A 244 -13.66 -11.06 -4.02
N PRO A 245 -14.38 -10.06 -4.56
CA PRO A 245 -15.75 -10.28 -5.00
C PRO A 245 -15.92 -10.64 -6.48
N LEU A 246 -14.90 -10.41 -7.32
CA LEU A 246 -15.01 -10.55 -8.77
C LEU A 246 -13.96 -11.50 -9.34
N PRO A 247 -14.31 -12.41 -10.25
CA PRO A 247 -13.33 -13.19 -10.98
C PRO A 247 -12.60 -12.33 -12.01
N ILE A 248 -11.27 -12.46 -12.06
CA ILE A 248 -10.41 -11.86 -13.08
C ILE A 248 -9.84 -13.00 -13.91
N LEU A 249 -10.33 -13.14 -15.14
CA LEU A 249 -10.13 -14.31 -15.99
C LEU A 249 -9.55 -13.94 -17.34
N LEU A 250 -8.70 -14.82 -17.90
CA LEU A 250 -8.26 -14.78 -19.27
C LEU A 250 -8.84 -16.03 -19.98
N ARG A 251 -9.81 -15.81 -20.87
CA ARG A 251 -10.52 -16.94 -21.51
C ARG A 251 -10.27 -16.97 -23.01
N ARG A 252 -10.16 -18.17 -23.55
CA ARG A 252 -9.89 -18.42 -24.96
C ARG A 252 -10.75 -19.56 -25.48
N SER A 253 -11.03 -19.54 -26.77
CA SER A 253 -11.67 -20.64 -27.51
C SER A 253 -10.63 -21.40 -28.31
N GLY A 254 -10.90 -22.68 -28.55
CA GLY A 254 -10.05 -23.55 -29.37
C GLY A 254 -9.28 -24.60 -28.56
N SER A 255 -8.74 -25.58 -29.28
CA SER A 255 -8.09 -26.76 -28.69
C SER A 255 -6.56 -26.65 -28.60
N ASN A 256 -5.95 -25.70 -29.29
CA ASN A 256 -4.49 -25.54 -29.34
C ASN A 256 -4.07 -24.27 -28.55
N LEU A 257 -4.31 -24.29 -27.25
CA LEU A 257 -3.95 -23.18 -26.37
C LEU A 257 -2.50 -23.33 -25.90
N PRO A 258 -1.78 -22.20 -25.70
CA PRO A 258 -0.42 -22.24 -25.24
C PRO A 258 -0.32 -22.76 -23.79
N THR A 259 0.84 -23.28 -23.42
CA THR A 259 1.20 -23.72 -22.07
C THR A 259 2.56 -23.17 -21.70
N GLY A 260 2.87 -23.06 -20.40
CA GLY A 260 4.11 -22.50 -19.91
C GLY A 260 4.19 -20.99 -20.14
N GLU A 261 5.39 -20.48 -20.43
CA GLU A 261 5.61 -19.05 -20.66
C GLU A 261 5.04 -18.61 -22.01
N VAL A 262 4.26 -17.54 -21.99
CA VAL A 262 3.63 -16.94 -23.18
C VAL A 262 3.81 -15.42 -23.17
N VAL A 263 4.15 -14.86 -24.32
CA VAL A 263 4.18 -13.41 -24.50
C VAL A 263 2.76 -12.90 -24.74
N LEU A 264 2.28 -12.09 -23.85
CA LEU A 264 1.04 -11.36 -24.01
C LEU A 264 1.31 -10.16 -24.94
N THR A 265 0.58 -10.06 -26.03
CA THR A 265 0.69 -8.94 -26.98
C THR A 265 -0.55 -8.05 -26.91
N PHE A 266 -0.37 -6.77 -27.16
CA PHE A 266 -1.47 -5.83 -27.30
C PHE A 266 -1.23 -4.91 -28.51
N ALA A 267 -2.17 -4.86 -29.42
CA ALA A 267 -2.03 -4.18 -30.72
C ALA A 267 -0.80 -4.65 -31.52
N GLY A 268 -0.47 -5.94 -31.40
CA GLY A 268 0.67 -6.58 -32.07
C GLY A 268 2.02 -6.42 -31.36
N GLU A 269 2.11 -5.59 -30.32
CA GLU A 269 3.36 -5.32 -29.61
C GLU A 269 3.46 -6.11 -28.30
N PRO A 270 4.67 -6.54 -27.88
CA PRO A 270 4.88 -7.21 -26.60
C PRO A 270 4.43 -6.32 -25.44
N PHE A 271 3.52 -6.83 -24.62
CA PHE A 271 2.88 -6.10 -23.52
C PHE A 271 3.23 -6.66 -22.14
N GLY A 272 3.25 -7.97 -22.02
CA GLY A 272 3.56 -8.69 -20.79
C GLY A 272 4.00 -10.13 -21.07
N VAL A 273 4.34 -10.84 -20.01
CA VAL A 273 4.59 -12.28 -20.02
C VAL A 273 3.64 -12.90 -19.00
N MET A 274 3.14 -14.08 -19.33
CA MET A 274 2.35 -14.90 -18.42
C MET A 274 2.96 -16.29 -18.37
N GLU A 275 3.05 -16.87 -17.19
CA GLU A 275 3.31 -18.29 -17.00
C GLU A 275 1.98 -19.00 -16.78
N ILE A 276 1.60 -19.89 -17.69
CA ILE A 276 0.34 -20.60 -17.61
C ILE A 276 0.52 -21.82 -16.71
N ASP A 277 -0.01 -21.72 -15.48
CA ASP A 277 0.01 -22.80 -14.48
C ASP A 277 -1.14 -23.80 -14.68
N GLU A 278 -2.31 -23.28 -15.07
CA GLU A 278 -3.52 -24.09 -15.22
C GLU A 278 -4.34 -23.62 -16.43
N SER A 279 -4.90 -24.58 -17.17
CA SER A 279 -5.94 -24.35 -18.18
C SER A 279 -7.16 -25.16 -17.80
N TYR A 280 -8.33 -24.53 -17.69
CA TYR A 280 -9.54 -25.20 -17.22
C TYR A 280 -10.81 -24.73 -17.92
N THR A 281 -11.79 -25.61 -17.91
CA THR A 281 -13.18 -25.31 -18.28
C THR A 281 -14.11 -25.49 -17.10
N THR A 282 -15.27 -24.85 -17.15
CA THR A 282 -16.32 -24.98 -16.13
C THR A 282 -17.70 -24.74 -16.75
N ASP A 283 -18.75 -24.91 -15.97
CA ASP A 283 -20.10 -24.46 -16.35
C ASP A 283 -20.18 -22.94 -16.24
N TRP A 284 -19.91 -22.26 -17.35
CA TRP A 284 -19.90 -20.79 -17.41
C TRP A 284 -21.29 -20.19 -17.22
N GLN A 285 -22.37 -20.95 -17.52
CA GLN A 285 -23.74 -20.50 -17.27
C GLN A 285 -24.02 -20.39 -15.75
N SER A 286 -23.70 -21.45 -15.01
CA SER A 286 -23.80 -21.42 -13.54
C SER A 286 -22.87 -20.40 -12.92
N ALA A 287 -21.67 -20.21 -13.48
CA ALA A 287 -20.74 -19.18 -13.01
C ALA A 287 -21.31 -17.76 -13.23
N ALA A 288 -21.94 -17.49 -14.36
CA ALA A 288 -22.61 -16.20 -14.63
C ALA A 288 -23.76 -15.95 -13.65
N GLU A 289 -24.59 -16.96 -13.37
CA GLU A 289 -25.70 -16.84 -12.42
C GLU A 289 -25.18 -16.51 -11.00
N LEU A 290 -24.11 -17.17 -10.53
CA LEU A 290 -23.49 -16.87 -9.24
C LEU A 290 -22.85 -15.48 -9.20
N LEU A 291 -22.30 -15.02 -10.32
CA LEU A 291 -21.60 -13.73 -10.40
C LEU A 291 -22.58 -12.56 -10.44
N PHE A 292 -23.61 -12.64 -11.29
CA PHE A 292 -24.51 -11.53 -11.59
C PHE A 292 -25.88 -11.63 -10.88
N GLY A 293 -26.17 -12.78 -10.23
CA GLY A 293 -27.50 -13.04 -9.65
C GLY A 293 -28.58 -13.30 -10.69
N THR A 294 -28.20 -13.43 -11.96
CA THR A 294 -29.09 -13.70 -13.09
C THR A 294 -28.32 -14.38 -14.22
N SER A 295 -29.01 -15.17 -15.03
CA SER A 295 -28.50 -15.74 -16.29
C SER A 295 -29.12 -15.09 -17.53
N SER A 296 -29.90 -14.01 -17.36
CA SER A 296 -30.55 -13.32 -18.47
C SER A 296 -29.55 -12.68 -19.43
N MET A 297 -29.71 -12.95 -20.72
CA MET A 297 -28.90 -12.34 -21.79
C MET A 297 -29.19 -10.84 -21.99
N ASP A 298 -30.26 -10.31 -21.40
CA ASP A 298 -30.53 -8.86 -21.38
C ASP A 298 -29.57 -8.11 -20.46
N HIS A 299 -28.89 -8.85 -19.56
CA HIS A 299 -27.89 -8.28 -18.68
C HIS A 299 -26.53 -8.18 -19.40
N PRO A 300 -25.98 -6.97 -19.63
CA PRO A 300 -24.79 -6.79 -20.47
C PRO A 300 -23.55 -7.50 -19.91
N GLY A 301 -23.45 -7.65 -18.59
CA GLY A 301 -22.38 -8.41 -17.94
C GLY A 301 -22.47 -9.91 -18.24
N VAL A 302 -23.67 -10.49 -18.19
CA VAL A 302 -23.94 -11.91 -18.53
C VAL A 302 -23.62 -12.15 -20.01
N MET A 303 -24.16 -11.32 -20.89
CA MET A 303 -23.95 -11.44 -22.33
C MET A 303 -22.44 -11.44 -22.67
N ARG A 304 -21.69 -10.49 -22.12
CA ARG A 304 -20.24 -10.42 -22.34
C ARG A 304 -19.52 -11.64 -21.73
N PHE A 305 -19.79 -11.98 -20.47
CA PHE A 305 -19.16 -13.08 -19.77
C PHE A 305 -19.36 -14.43 -20.49
N LEU A 306 -20.55 -14.67 -21.04
CA LEU A 306 -20.85 -15.89 -21.78
C LEU A 306 -20.32 -15.89 -23.21
N SER A 307 -20.01 -14.70 -23.79
CA SER A 307 -19.39 -14.59 -25.12
C SER A 307 -17.88 -14.81 -25.13
N GLU A 308 -17.23 -14.83 -23.96
CA GLU A 308 -15.82 -15.14 -23.85
C GLU A 308 -15.54 -16.64 -24.13
N GLY A 309 -14.26 -17.00 -24.32
CA GLY A 309 -13.87 -18.37 -24.64
C GLY A 309 -14.25 -19.39 -23.58
N GLU A 310 -14.19 -20.65 -23.95
CA GLU A 310 -14.62 -21.79 -23.10
C GLU A 310 -13.57 -22.21 -22.08
N THR A 311 -12.29 -21.95 -22.38
CA THR A 311 -11.16 -22.35 -21.55
C THR A 311 -10.54 -21.11 -20.89
N ALA A 312 -10.43 -21.14 -19.58
CA ALA A 312 -9.68 -20.14 -18.81
C ALA A 312 -8.21 -20.57 -18.69
N LEU A 313 -7.32 -19.59 -18.88
CA LEU A 313 -5.89 -19.70 -18.67
C LEU A 313 -5.55 -18.97 -17.38
N SER A 314 -4.87 -19.61 -16.45
CA SER A 314 -4.50 -19.01 -15.18
C SER A 314 -3.00 -19.06 -14.93
N GLY A 315 -2.53 -18.13 -14.13
CA GLY A 315 -1.14 -18.03 -13.72
C GLY A 315 -0.66 -16.58 -13.58
N PRO A 316 0.53 -16.38 -13.04
CA PRO A 316 1.10 -15.05 -12.81
C PRO A 316 1.41 -14.31 -14.10
N VAL A 317 1.32 -12.96 -14.03
CA VAL A 317 1.61 -12.08 -15.16
C VAL A 317 2.65 -11.04 -14.79
N TRP A 318 3.52 -10.71 -15.72
CA TRP A 318 4.53 -9.65 -15.59
C TRP A 318 4.37 -8.65 -16.71
N LEU A 319 4.42 -7.36 -16.40
CA LEU A 319 4.28 -6.29 -17.36
C LEU A 319 5.64 -5.95 -17.99
N ILE A 320 5.68 -5.86 -19.31
CA ILE A 320 6.84 -5.36 -20.09
C ILE A 320 6.68 -3.86 -20.27
N ASN A 321 5.60 -3.44 -20.91
CA ASN A 321 5.33 -2.05 -21.28
C ASN A 321 3.93 -1.63 -20.84
N ARG A 322 3.78 -0.36 -20.49
CA ARG A 322 2.46 0.24 -20.28
C ARG A 322 1.83 0.65 -21.61
N VAL A 323 0.53 0.48 -21.72
CA VAL A 323 -0.19 0.96 -22.90
C VAL A 323 -0.15 2.49 -22.96
N SER A 324 0.26 3.05 -24.10
CA SER A 324 0.09 4.48 -24.35
C SER A 324 -1.37 4.76 -24.72
N ARG A 325 -2.08 5.49 -23.88
CA ARG A 325 -3.49 5.90 -24.11
C ARG A 325 -3.69 7.35 -23.70
N ASN A 326 -4.73 7.98 -24.25
CA ASN A 326 -5.18 9.28 -23.76
C ASN A 326 -5.53 9.19 -22.27
N GLY A 327 -4.95 10.06 -21.46
CA GLY A 327 -5.14 10.08 -20.00
C GLY A 327 -4.03 9.43 -19.18
N LYS A 328 -3.12 8.67 -19.79
CA LYS A 328 -1.99 8.03 -19.08
C LYS A 328 -1.09 9.00 -18.31
N ARG A 329 -0.99 10.27 -18.74
CA ARG A 329 -0.24 11.31 -18.01
C ARG A 329 -0.78 11.57 -16.60
N TYR A 330 -2.06 11.25 -16.35
CA TYR A 330 -2.72 11.38 -15.05
C TYR A 330 -2.84 10.05 -14.31
N GLU A 331 -2.48 8.93 -14.93
CA GLU A 331 -2.62 7.62 -14.32
C GLU A 331 -1.42 7.30 -13.42
N LEU A 332 -1.59 7.57 -12.15
CA LEU A 332 -0.67 7.15 -11.09
C LEU A 332 -0.89 5.67 -10.79
N LYS A 333 0.19 4.97 -10.46
CA LYS A 333 0.11 3.61 -9.92
C LYS A 333 -0.33 3.66 -8.46
N ALA A 334 -0.78 2.53 -7.93
CA ALA A 334 -1.15 2.41 -6.52
C ALA A 334 -0.02 2.84 -5.57
N ALA A 335 1.21 2.50 -5.89
CA ALA A 335 2.39 2.93 -5.17
C ALA A 335 2.63 4.44 -5.23
N GLU A 336 2.42 5.05 -6.39
CA GLU A 336 2.66 6.48 -6.60
C GLU A 336 1.63 7.34 -5.85
N THR A 337 0.35 6.93 -5.83
CA THR A 337 -0.68 7.64 -5.03
C THR A 337 -0.35 7.59 -3.54
N ARG A 338 0.10 6.44 -3.04
CA ARG A 338 0.54 6.28 -1.64
C ARG A 338 1.72 7.17 -1.31
N GLN A 339 2.69 7.31 -2.21
CA GLN A 339 3.81 8.24 -2.04
C GLN A 339 3.34 9.70 -1.97
N VAL A 340 2.39 10.09 -2.84
CA VAL A 340 1.82 11.45 -2.82
C VAL A 340 1.08 11.70 -1.51
N PHE A 341 0.29 10.74 -1.01
CA PHE A 341 -0.41 10.87 0.25
C PHE A 341 0.55 10.99 1.43
N ALA A 342 1.57 10.14 1.48
CA ALA A 342 2.62 10.23 2.50
C ALA A 342 3.35 11.59 2.45
N ALA A 343 3.72 12.07 1.26
CA ALA A 343 4.38 13.36 1.09
C ALA A 343 3.50 14.56 1.49
N ARG A 344 2.16 14.42 1.42
CA ARG A 344 1.19 15.41 1.87
C ARG A 344 0.81 15.26 3.35
N GLY A 345 1.33 14.27 4.06
CA GLY A 345 0.95 13.94 5.42
C GLY A 345 -0.50 13.44 5.54
N TRP A 346 -1.07 12.89 4.46
CA TRP A 346 -2.43 12.36 4.46
C TRP A 346 -2.45 10.90 4.92
N SER A 347 -3.27 10.61 5.89
CA SER A 347 -3.49 9.25 6.43
C SER A 347 -4.90 8.74 6.22
N ARG A 348 -5.87 9.67 6.09
CA ARG A 348 -7.29 9.37 5.89
C ARG A 348 -7.76 9.95 4.56
N ILE A 349 -8.04 9.11 3.60
CA ILE A 349 -8.33 9.52 2.22
C ILE A 349 -9.67 8.92 1.76
N VAL A 350 -10.50 9.76 1.14
CA VAL A 350 -11.74 9.34 0.50
C VAL A 350 -11.47 9.02 -0.97
N GLY A 351 -11.78 7.82 -1.41
CA GLY A 351 -11.78 7.42 -2.83
C GLY A 351 -13.09 7.78 -3.50
N PHE A 352 -13.02 8.44 -4.65
CA PHE A 352 -14.18 8.78 -5.48
C PHE A 352 -14.01 8.19 -6.88
N HIS A 353 -14.85 7.21 -7.19
CA HIS A 353 -14.94 6.59 -8.52
C HIS A 353 -16.08 7.20 -9.32
N THR A 354 -15.82 7.55 -10.58
CA THR A 354 -16.85 8.08 -11.47
C THR A 354 -16.59 7.71 -12.93
N ARG A 355 -17.63 7.75 -13.75
CA ARG A 355 -17.56 7.61 -15.21
C ARG A 355 -17.99 8.90 -15.92
N ASN A 356 -18.33 9.92 -15.16
CA ASN A 356 -18.92 11.17 -15.64
C ASN A 356 -17.92 12.33 -15.52
N ALA A 357 -18.14 13.35 -16.35
CA ALA A 357 -17.50 14.64 -16.16
C ALA A 357 -17.97 15.29 -14.83
N PRO A 358 -17.17 16.17 -14.21
CA PRO A 358 -17.53 16.81 -12.95
C PRO A 358 -18.78 17.69 -13.10
N HIS A 359 -19.58 17.72 -12.03
CA HIS A 359 -20.73 18.61 -11.91
C HIS A 359 -20.97 18.95 -10.42
N ARG A 360 -21.84 19.95 -10.15
CA ARG A 360 -22.06 20.45 -8.79
C ARG A 360 -22.43 19.40 -7.75
N ALA A 361 -23.17 18.36 -8.13
CA ALA A 361 -23.50 17.29 -7.21
C ALA A 361 -22.26 16.47 -6.81
N HIS A 362 -21.29 16.25 -7.71
CA HIS A 362 -20.02 15.62 -7.37
C HIS A 362 -19.26 16.46 -6.34
N GLU A 363 -19.15 17.76 -6.55
CA GLU A 363 -18.48 18.66 -5.59
C GLU A 363 -19.15 18.62 -4.22
N HIS A 364 -20.48 18.65 -4.17
CA HIS A 364 -21.25 18.55 -2.94
C HIS A 364 -21.01 17.23 -2.21
N ILE A 365 -21.05 16.10 -2.91
CA ILE A 365 -20.78 14.77 -2.35
C ILE A 365 -19.36 14.71 -1.79
N LEU A 366 -18.37 15.26 -2.48
CA LEU A 366 -16.99 15.27 -2.04
C LEU A 366 -16.80 16.13 -0.76
N LYS A 367 -17.44 17.31 -0.67
CA LYS A 367 -17.43 18.16 0.53
C LYS A 367 -18.03 17.43 1.73
N ILE A 368 -19.22 16.84 1.57
CA ILE A 368 -19.89 16.08 2.64
C ILE A 368 -19.05 14.87 3.06
N ALA A 369 -18.48 14.14 2.10
CA ALA A 369 -17.65 12.97 2.42
C ALA A 369 -16.40 13.36 3.23
N LEU A 370 -15.72 14.45 2.87
CA LEU A 370 -14.59 14.97 3.63
C LEU A 370 -14.99 15.39 5.04
N GLU A 371 -16.13 16.09 5.20
CA GLU A 371 -16.64 16.53 6.49
C GLU A 371 -17.04 15.34 7.38
N ASN A 372 -17.83 14.41 6.86
CA ASN A 372 -18.34 13.26 7.63
C ASN A 372 -17.26 12.28 8.06
N THR A 373 -16.20 12.13 7.25
CA THR A 373 -15.11 11.20 7.55
C THR A 373 -13.94 11.85 8.28
N GLY A 374 -13.88 13.18 8.32
CA GLY A 374 -12.71 13.92 8.79
C GLY A 374 -11.45 13.60 7.98
N ALA A 375 -11.61 13.31 6.68
CA ALA A 375 -10.50 12.91 5.83
C ALA A 375 -9.59 14.09 5.47
N ASP A 376 -8.29 13.79 5.31
CA ASP A 376 -7.25 14.76 4.92
C ASP A 376 -7.42 15.20 3.47
N GLY A 377 -7.90 14.28 2.61
CA GLY A 377 -8.08 14.56 1.20
C GLY A 377 -8.93 13.51 0.46
N VAL A 378 -9.10 13.77 -0.82
CA VAL A 378 -9.87 12.92 -1.74
C VAL A 378 -9.02 12.49 -2.93
N LEU A 379 -9.09 11.21 -3.29
CA LEU A 379 -8.62 10.69 -4.56
C LEU A 379 -9.76 10.72 -5.57
N ILE A 380 -9.72 11.64 -6.51
CA ILE A 380 -10.63 11.68 -7.65
C ILE A 380 -10.08 10.73 -8.71
N HIS A 381 -10.78 9.62 -8.93
CA HIS A 381 -10.24 8.47 -9.67
C HIS A 381 -11.23 7.97 -10.73
N PRO A 382 -11.47 8.75 -11.81
CA PRO A 382 -12.40 8.38 -12.85
C PRO A 382 -11.90 7.19 -13.68
N ALA A 383 -12.82 6.30 -14.06
CA ALA A 383 -12.54 5.22 -14.97
C ALA A 383 -12.37 5.75 -16.40
N VAL A 384 -11.26 5.37 -17.05
CA VAL A 384 -10.91 5.81 -18.42
C VAL A 384 -10.80 4.67 -19.42
N GLY A 385 -11.43 3.51 -19.14
CA GLY A 385 -11.50 2.38 -20.06
C GLY A 385 -12.54 2.57 -21.16
N MET A 386 -12.92 1.45 -21.78
CA MET A 386 -13.96 1.43 -22.80
C MET A 386 -15.29 2.00 -22.27
N LYS A 387 -15.92 2.82 -23.08
CA LYS A 387 -17.20 3.47 -22.78
C LYS A 387 -18.31 2.86 -23.64
N LYS A 388 -19.51 2.80 -23.09
CA LYS A 388 -20.71 2.48 -23.89
C LYS A 388 -21.20 3.70 -24.66
N THR A 389 -21.98 3.47 -25.70
CA THR A 389 -22.64 4.55 -26.46
C THR A 389 -23.49 5.41 -25.50
N GLY A 390 -23.26 6.73 -25.53
CA GLY A 390 -23.93 7.69 -24.65
C GLY A 390 -23.13 8.11 -23.40
N ASP A 391 -22.04 7.42 -23.05
CA ASP A 391 -21.14 7.87 -21.99
C ASP A 391 -20.20 8.99 -22.48
N PHE A 392 -19.72 9.83 -21.57
CA PHE A 392 -18.67 10.80 -21.85
C PHE A 392 -17.37 10.11 -22.28
N SER A 393 -16.68 10.66 -23.28
CA SER A 393 -15.36 10.19 -23.66
C SER A 393 -14.36 10.38 -22.52
N SER A 394 -13.32 9.53 -22.47
CA SER A 394 -12.25 9.68 -21.46
C SER A 394 -11.57 11.06 -21.53
N ALA A 395 -11.41 11.62 -22.74
CA ALA A 395 -10.87 12.97 -22.93
C ALA A 395 -11.76 14.04 -22.28
N ALA A 396 -13.08 14.01 -22.54
CA ALA A 396 -14.02 14.97 -21.96
C ALA A 396 -14.08 14.90 -20.42
N ILE A 397 -13.94 13.69 -19.84
CA ILE A 397 -13.87 13.50 -18.38
C ILE A 397 -12.59 14.15 -17.83
N ILE A 398 -11.46 13.91 -18.46
CA ILE A 398 -10.16 14.43 -18.03
C ILE A 398 -10.15 15.96 -18.12
N GLU A 399 -10.51 16.53 -19.28
CA GLU A 399 -10.59 17.98 -19.50
C GLU A 399 -11.55 18.65 -18.50
N GLY A 400 -12.69 18.00 -18.23
CA GLY A 400 -13.65 18.46 -17.23
C GLY A 400 -13.04 18.55 -15.83
N TYR A 401 -12.32 17.51 -15.39
CA TYR A 401 -11.66 17.53 -14.08
C TYR A 401 -10.47 18.48 -14.03
N GLU A 402 -9.70 18.64 -15.10
CA GLU A 402 -8.65 19.67 -15.19
C GLU A 402 -9.24 21.08 -14.99
N GLY A 403 -10.30 21.39 -15.72
CA GLY A 403 -10.99 22.68 -15.58
C GLY A 403 -11.59 22.89 -14.19
N TRP A 404 -12.20 21.83 -13.62
CA TRP A 404 -12.78 21.89 -12.28
C TRP A 404 -11.71 22.11 -11.20
N LEU A 405 -10.59 21.40 -11.27
CA LEU A 405 -9.46 21.57 -10.34
C LEU A 405 -8.85 22.98 -10.42
N GLY A 406 -8.94 23.65 -11.56
CA GLY A 406 -8.47 25.02 -11.71
C GLY A 406 -9.24 26.06 -10.91
N VAL A 407 -10.49 25.73 -10.50
CA VAL A 407 -11.41 26.69 -9.84
C VAL A 407 -12.02 26.20 -8.53
N SER A 408 -11.86 24.92 -8.19
CA SER A 408 -12.48 24.33 -6.99
C SER A 408 -11.74 24.65 -5.71
N GLU A 409 -12.48 24.98 -4.65
CA GLU A 409 -11.95 25.12 -3.29
C GLU A 409 -11.38 23.82 -2.72
N LEU A 410 -11.76 22.67 -3.29
CA LEU A 410 -11.28 21.34 -2.89
C LEU A 410 -9.88 21.02 -3.45
N THR A 411 -9.36 21.80 -4.38
CA THR A 411 -8.07 21.54 -5.05
C THR A 411 -6.91 21.26 -4.08
N PRO A 412 -6.74 21.97 -2.97
CA PRO A 412 -5.67 21.65 -2.01
C PRO A 412 -5.83 20.30 -1.32
N LYS A 413 -7.07 19.78 -1.24
CA LYS A 413 -7.42 18.49 -0.64
C LYS A 413 -7.71 17.42 -1.70
N ALA A 414 -7.43 17.66 -2.98
CA ALA A 414 -7.69 16.71 -4.05
C ALA A 414 -6.39 16.16 -4.65
N LEU A 415 -6.38 14.87 -4.94
CA LEU A 415 -5.48 14.24 -5.88
C LEU A 415 -6.29 13.69 -7.04
N PHE A 416 -5.94 14.11 -8.25
CA PHE A 416 -6.57 13.61 -9.47
C PHE A 416 -5.67 12.55 -10.10
N SER A 417 -6.23 11.37 -10.34
CA SER A 417 -5.60 10.31 -11.10
C SER A 417 -6.64 9.55 -11.91
N THR A 418 -6.29 9.07 -13.08
CA THR A 418 -7.18 8.23 -13.88
C THR A 418 -7.00 6.76 -13.54
N PHE A 419 -8.04 5.96 -13.71
CA PHE A 419 -8.03 4.52 -13.45
C PHE A 419 -8.40 3.74 -14.69
N SER A 420 -7.44 3.03 -15.28
CA SER A 420 -7.67 2.16 -16.42
C SER A 420 -8.43 0.91 -15.99
N THR A 421 -9.72 0.92 -16.20
CA THR A 421 -10.62 -0.19 -15.91
C THR A 421 -11.88 -0.09 -16.79
N TYR A 422 -12.68 -1.12 -16.77
CA TYR A 422 -13.95 -1.17 -17.49
C TYR A 422 -15.07 -1.66 -16.57
N SER A 423 -16.32 -1.32 -16.90
CA SER A 423 -17.49 -1.79 -16.15
C SER A 423 -17.72 -3.27 -16.41
N ARG A 424 -17.82 -4.05 -15.33
CA ARG A 424 -18.14 -5.47 -15.38
C ARG A 424 -19.62 -5.74 -15.21
N TYR A 425 -20.36 -4.72 -14.80
CA TYR A 425 -21.82 -4.76 -14.57
C TYR A 425 -22.24 -5.75 -13.47
N ALA A 426 -21.39 -6.01 -12.51
CA ALA A 426 -21.62 -6.97 -11.44
C ALA A 426 -22.26 -6.36 -10.17
N GLY A 427 -22.84 -5.17 -10.29
CA GLY A 427 -23.59 -4.51 -9.22
C GLY A 427 -22.83 -4.43 -7.87
N PRO A 428 -23.39 -5.00 -6.79
CA PRO A 428 -22.77 -4.97 -5.45
C PRO A 428 -21.34 -5.53 -5.41
N ARG A 429 -21.06 -6.59 -6.17
CA ARG A 429 -19.72 -7.17 -6.26
C ARG A 429 -18.71 -6.19 -6.89
N GLU A 430 -19.14 -5.45 -7.91
CA GLU A 430 -18.28 -4.45 -8.54
C GLU A 430 -18.06 -3.23 -7.65
N ALA A 431 -19.04 -2.83 -6.84
CA ALA A 431 -18.88 -1.78 -5.84
C ALA A 431 -17.79 -2.15 -4.82
N LEU A 432 -17.86 -3.37 -4.26
CA LEU A 432 -16.85 -3.87 -3.34
C LEU A 432 -15.46 -4.01 -4.00
N PHE A 433 -15.40 -4.59 -5.20
CA PHE A 433 -14.15 -4.68 -5.97
C PHE A 433 -13.51 -3.31 -6.18
N THR A 434 -14.31 -2.32 -6.55
CA THR A 434 -13.84 -0.96 -6.80
C THR A 434 -13.30 -0.32 -5.51
N ALA A 435 -13.91 -0.60 -4.36
CA ALA A 435 -13.43 -0.15 -3.05
C ALA A 435 -12.08 -0.80 -2.69
N LEU A 436 -11.95 -2.13 -2.85
CA LEU A 436 -10.68 -2.84 -2.59
C LEU A 436 -9.54 -2.32 -3.48
N CYS A 437 -9.84 -2.02 -4.76
CA CYS A 437 -8.87 -1.33 -5.61
C CYS A 437 -8.43 0.00 -4.99
N ARG A 438 -9.36 0.82 -4.45
CA ARG A 438 -9.00 2.11 -3.84
C ARG A 438 -8.23 1.95 -2.53
N GLN A 439 -8.47 0.89 -1.78
CA GLN A 439 -7.61 0.53 -0.64
C GLN A 439 -6.16 0.31 -1.10
N ASN A 440 -5.95 -0.36 -2.23
CA ASN A 440 -4.62 -0.53 -2.81
C ASN A 440 -3.97 0.82 -3.15
N TYR A 441 -4.76 1.77 -3.64
CA TYR A 441 -4.31 3.14 -3.92
C TYR A 441 -4.14 4.01 -2.65
N GLY A 442 -4.43 3.47 -1.46
CA GLY A 442 -4.23 4.13 -0.16
C GLY A 442 -5.47 4.84 0.41
N CYS A 443 -6.66 4.65 -0.19
CA CYS A 443 -7.90 5.23 0.34
C CYS A 443 -8.39 4.42 1.55
N THR A 444 -8.79 5.14 2.60
CA THR A 444 -9.40 4.59 3.82
C THR A 444 -10.92 4.52 3.74
N HIS A 445 -11.50 5.38 2.91
CA HIS A 445 -12.94 5.49 2.70
C HIS A 445 -13.24 5.47 1.21
N PHE A 446 -14.41 4.96 0.85
CA PHE A 446 -14.85 4.90 -0.55
C PHE A 446 -16.32 5.32 -0.69
N ILE A 447 -16.58 6.28 -1.58
CA ILE A 447 -17.94 6.76 -1.86
C ILE A 447 -18.65 5.76 -2.77
N ILE A 448 -19.78 5.23 -2.31
CA ILE A 448 -20.65 4.34 -3.07
C ILE A 448 -21.90 5.10 -3.47
N GLY A 449 -22.05 5.37 -4.77
CA GLY A 449 -23.27 5.94 -5.31
C GLY A 449 -24.44 4.94 -5.26
N ARG A 450 -25.67 5.44 -5.14
CA ARG A 450 -26.89 4.62 -5.14
C ARG A 450 -27.03 3.68 -6.33
N ASP A 451 -26.43 4.01 -7.45
CA ASP A 451 -26.46 3.26 -8.72
C ASP A 451 -25.01 2.95 -9.17
N HIS A 452 -24.21 2.43 -8.24
CA HIS A 452 -22.82 2.07 -8.54
C HIS A 452 -22.82 0.91 -9.56
N THR A 453 -22.39 1.21 -10.79
CA THR A 453 -22.45 0.28 -11.94
C THR A 453 -23.86 -0.20 -12.32
N GLY A 454 -24.86 0.65 -12.10
CA GLY A 454 -26.25 0.35 -12.38
C GLY A 454 -26.51 -0.18 -13.79
N VAL A 455 -27.23 -1.29 -13.84
CA VAL A 455 -27.64 -1.97 -15.05
C VAL A 455 -29.16 -2.16 -14.98
N GLY A 456 -29.90 -1.18 -15.48
CA GLY A 456 -31.35 -1.25 -15.45
C GLY A 456 -31.89 -1.50 -14.04
N ASN A 457 -32.82 -2.45 -13.89
CA ASN A 457 -33.43 -2.82 -12.62
C ASN A 457 -32.89 -4.14 -12.01
N PHE A 458 -31.69 -4.59 -12.43
CA PHE A 458 -31.14 -5.87 -11.96
C PHE A 458 -30.68 -5.86 -10.50
N TYR A 459 -30.30 -4.69 -9.98
CA TYR A 459 -29.81 -4.55 -8.61
C TYR A 459 -30.55 -3.44 -7.87
N SER A 460 -30.87 -3.66 -6.58
CA SER A 460 -31.41 -2.61 -5.70
C SER A 460 -30.28 -1.75 -5.12
N GLY A 461 -30.59 -0.50 -4.75
CA GLY A 461 -29.61 0.45 -4.21
C GLY A 461 -28.97 0.01 -2.89
N ASP A 462 -29.65 -0.84 -2.09
CA ASP A 462 -29.20 -1.26 -0.76
C ASP A 462 -28.27 -2.48 -0.78
N GLN A 463 -28.27 -3.27 -1.87
CA GLN A 463 -27.50 -4.52 -1.93
C GLN A 463 -25.99 -4.31 -1.79
N ALA A 464 -25.46 -3.17 -2.23
CA ALA A 464 -24.04 -2.85 -2.05
C ALA A 464 -23.71 -2.68 -0.56
N LYS A 465 -24.57 -1.96 0.20
CA LYS A 465 -24.41 -1.79 1.64
C LYS A 465 -24.49 -3.11 2.39
N GLU A 466 -25.49 -3.93 2.07
CA GLU A 466 -25.66 -5.26 2.67
C GLU A 466 -24.43 -6.15 2.43
N LEU A 467 -23.82 -6.06 1.25
CA LEU A 467 -22.61 -6.82 0.93
C LEU A 467 -21.40 -6.32 1.75
N PHE A 468 -21.21 -5.01 1.90
CA PHE A 468 -20.15 -4.45 2.72
C PHE A 468 -20.31 -4.83 4.19
N ASP A 469 -21.54 -4.76 4.73
CA ASP A 469 -21.83 -5.11 6.12
C ASP A 469 -21.59 -6.61 6.42
N ARG A 470 -21.75 -7.47 5.40
CA ARG A 470 -21.56 -8.92 5.52
C ARG A 470 -20.07 -9.34 5.51
N ILE A 471 -19.22 -8.61 4.81
CA ILE A 471 -17.81 -9.00 4.63
C ILE A 471 -16.95 -8.25 5.64
N SER A 472 -16.61 -8.92 6.75
CA SER A 472 -15.84 -8.34 7.86
C SER A 472 -14.33 -8.20 7.63
N GLN A 473 -13.81 -8.73 6.52
CA GLN A 473 -12.36 -8.79 6.23
C GLN A 473 -11.86 -7.61 5.37
N ILE A 474 -12.64 -6.54 5.26
CA ILE A 474 -12.28 -5.33 4.52
C ILE A 474 -11.96 -4.20 5.49
N GLU A 475 -10.86 -3.50 5.24
CA GLU A 475 -10.43 -2.37 6.07
C GLU A 475 -10.98 -1.03 5.55
N ILE A 476 -11.23 -0.93 4.24
CA ILE A 476 -11.77 0.28 3.63
C ILE A 476 -13.23 0.47 4.03
N GLN A 477 -13.58 1.68 4.49
CA GLN A 477 -14.92 2.02 4.94
C GLN A 477 -15.77 2.58 3.80
N SER A 478 -17.02 2.15 3.71
CA SER A 478 -17.98 2.68 2.73
C SER A 478 -18.62 3.98 3.22
N VAL A 479 -18.78 4.93 2.31
CA VAL A 479 -19.52 6.18 2.51
C VAL A 479 -20.70 6.18 1.53
N PHE A 480 -21.94 6.15 2.05
CA PHE A 480 -23.18 6.09 1.26
C PHE A 480 -23.87 7.45 1.20
#